data_12e3661f3459133a6abdb7b89e0c7851
#
_entry.id   12e3661f3459133a6abdb7b89e0c7851
#
_cell.length_a   1.000
_cell.length_b   1.000
_cell.length_c   1.000
_cell.angle_alpha   90.00
_cell.angle_beta   90.00
_cell.angle_gamma   90.00
#
_symmetry.space_group_name_H-M   'P 1'
#
loop_
_entity.id
_entity.type
_entity.pdbx_description
1 polymer ?
#
loop_
_entity_poly.entity_id
_entity_poly.type
_entity_poly.pdbx_seq_one_letter_code
_entity_poly.pdbx_strand_id
1 'polypeptide(L)'
;MRLNFLFLCCWLSMASYAQTNFEHAIEYRQKLGFLAAHRGVMAHMPKNPAWAGELSYVLRSRGHKAYHRAYNYPTFGGTLFYGQVGNQEILGNYLGVYGYTELPMISFRNYRMDFKFGLGLGYNNHPYDPIKNPLNVAIATRINGLMCLAIKSTYQYKKNAFNIGLDITHFSNAAWKVPNFGINMPFVSVGYARTIVPVDKMKFDPFEGEARAPMNITYKQWYYSVTAILSGKQMMPIGGRRYPVYALNFSAKHFFGHKAGLELALDLISKQAIMDYQPYIVKSQLDILQAGAYAAYLVPLDRFHFVFGMGAYLRDKFSPEDPLYHRIGARYYLKNGLLLNLTLKTHWARADYLEYGIGYTFNYRTR
;
A
#
# COMPACT_ATOMS: atom_id res chain seq x y z
N MET A 1 -24.67 15.49 -17.53
CA MET A 1 -24.87 16.43 -16.40
C MET A 1 -25.44 15.79 -15.14
N ARG A 2 -26.44 14.89 -15.19
CA ARG A 2 -27.07 14.30 -13.99
C ARG A 2 -26.17 13.35 -13.18
N LEU A 3 -25.24 12.65 -13.80
CA LEU A 3 -24.34 11.71 -13.10
C LEU A 3 -23.29 12.42 -12.22
N ASN A 4 -22.81 13.60 -12.68
CA ASN A 4 -21.82 14.40 -11.94
C ASN A 4 -22.44 15.08 -10.71
N PHE A 5 -23.75 15.37 -10.74
CA PHE A 5 -24.46 15.97 -9.62
C PHE A 5 -24.71 14.94 -8.49
N LEU A 6 -25.00 13.68 -8.85
CA LEU A 6 -25.15 12.58 -7.89
C LEU A 6 -23.82 12.24 -7.19
N PHE A 7 -22.70 12.24 -7.91
CA PHE A 7 -21.37 12.07 -7.33
C PHE A 7 -21.02 13.20 -6.35
N LEU A 8 -21.33 14.45 -6.72
CA LEU A 8 -21.11 15.63 -5.87
C LEU A 8 -21.99 15.58 -4.60
N CYS A 9 -23.24 15.17 -4.72
CA CYS A 9 -24.16 15.01 -3.58
C CYS A 9 -23.77 13.86 -2.65
N CYS A 10 -23.28 12.74 -3.18
CA CYS A 10 -22.73 11.65 -2.38
C CYS A 10 -21.44 12.07 -1.65
N TRP A 11 -20.59 12.86 -2.27
CA TRP A 11 -19.40 13.44 -1.64
C TRP A 11 -19.75 14.43 -0.53
N LEU A 12 -20.74 15.29 -0.75
CA LEU A 12 -21.22 16.25 0.25
C LEU A 12 -21.91 15.56 1.42
N SER A 13 -22.67 14.47 1.20
CA SER A 13 -23.30 13.70 2.27
C SER A 13 -22.29 12.89 3.08
N MET A 14 -21.24 12.34 2.47
CA MET A 14 -20.13 11.70 3.19
C MET A 14 -19.33 12.73 4.02
N ALA A 15 -19.15 13.93 3.53
CA ALA A 15 -18.50 15.01 4.28
C ALA A 15 -19.32 15.42 5.51
N SER A 16 -20.64 15.39 5.47
CA SER A 16 -21.51 15.75 6.59
C SER A 16 -21.44 14.72 7.74
N TYR A 17 -21.29 13.44 7.45
CA TYR A 17 -21.14 12.38 8.47
C TYR A 17 -19.74 12.35 9.11
N ALA A 18 -18.72 12.83 8.41
CA ALA A 18 -17.34 12.89 8.91
C ALA A 18 -17.09 14.06 9.87
N GLN A 19 -18.02 15.03 9.96
CA GLN A 19 -17.80 16.32 10.66
C GLN A 19 -17.59 16.22 12.17
N THR A 20 -17.97 15.14 12.83
CA THR A 20 -17.96 15.08 14.29
C THR A 20 -16.73 14.43 14.91
N ASN A 21 -15.94 13.68 14.15
CA ASN A 21 -14.94 12.75 14.70
C ASN A 21 -13.50 13.03 14.30
N PHE A 22 -13.28 13.89 13.30
CA PHE A 22 -11.96 14.24 12.78
C PHE A 22 -11.80 15.75 12.67
N GLU A 23 -10.57 16.22 12.85
CA GLU A 23 -10.18 17.56 12.42
C GLU A 23 -9.80 17.48 10.94
N HIS A 24 -10.33 18.39 10.14
CA HIS A 24 -10.09 18.41 8.70
C HIS A 24 -9.09 19.51 8.35
N ALA A 25 -8.13 19.20 7.48
CA ALA A 25 -7.18 20.17 6.95
C ALA A 25 -6.93 19.92 5.46
N ILE A 26 -6.42 20.95 4.79
CA ILE A 26 -5.83 20.85 3.46
C ILE A 26 -4.33 21.08 3.60
N GLU A 27 -3.53 20.21 2.98
CA GLU A 27 -2.08 20.28 2.98
C GLU A 27 -1.55 20.34 1.55
N TYR A 28 -0.64 21.27 1.28
CA TYR A 28 0.19 21.28 0.09
C TYR A 28 1.62 20.97 0.47
N ARG A 29 2.29 20.11 -0.30
CA ARG A 29 3.71 19.76 -0.15
C ARG A 29 4.43 19.88 -1.49
N GLN A 30 5.55 20.59 -1.49
CA GLN A 30 6.51 20.63 -2.58
C GLN A 30 7.63 19.63 -2.29
N LYS A 31 8.02 18.85 -3.29
CA LYS A 31 9.03 17.79 -3.19
C LYS A 31 10.14 18.04 -4.21
N LEU A 32 11.39 17.82 -3.79
CA LEU A 32 12.57 17.84 -4.65
C LEU A 32 13.42 16.60 -4.36
N GLY A 33 13.88 15.94 -5.41
CA GLY A 33 14.62 14.70 -5.28
C GLY A 33 15.26 14.25 -6.57
N PHE A 34 15.37 12.95 -6.74
CA PHE A 34 15.98 12.36 -7.92
C PHE A 34 15.45 10.95 -8.21
N LEU A 35 15.68 10.45 -9.41
CA LEU A 35 15.42 9.05 -9.75
C LEU A 35 16.59 8.19 -9.24
N ALA A 36 16.31 7.28 -8.32
CA ALA A 36 17.29 6.28 -7.89
C ALA A 36 17.37 5.13 -8.91
N ALA A 37 18.42 5.14 -9.73
CA ALA A 37 18.71 4.05 -10.66
C ALA A 37 19.33 2.86 -9.89
N HIS A 38 18.51 1.97 -9.38
CA HIS A 38 18.91 0.84 -8.53
C HIS A 38 19.32 -0.42 -9.31
N ARG A 39 19.37 -0.34 -10.65
CA ARG A 39 19.85 -1.38 -11.57
C ARG A 39 20.73 -0.74 -12.63
N GLY A 40 21.83 -1.40 -13.02
CA GLY A 40 22.75 -0.87 -14.02
C GLY A 40 22.07 -0.53 -15.36
N VAL A 41 21.09 -1.33 -15.79
CA VAL A 41 20.31 -1.08 -17.01
C VAL A 41 19.49 0.24 -16.94
N MET A 42 19.28 0.81 -15.78
CA MET A 42 18.55 2.08 -15.55
C MET A 42 19.49 3.30 -15.53
N ALA A 43 20.81 3.11 -15.59
CA ALA A 43 21.79 4.19 -15.39
C ALA A 43 21.66 5.36 -16.39
N HIS A 44 21.11 5.12 -17.57
CA HIS A 44 20.89 6.13 -18.61
C HIS A 44 19.65 7.01 -18.38
N MET A 45 18.76 6.64 -17.45
CA MET A 45 17.49 7.34 -17.28
C MET A 45 17.57 8.62 -16.42
N PRO A 46 18.33 8.71 -15.31
CA PRO A 46 18.47 9.95 -14.57
C PRO A 46 19.20 11.01 -15.39
N LYS A 47 18.58 12.18 -15.63
CA LYS A 47 19.22 13.33 -16.30
C LYS A 47 19.18 14.59 -15.45
N ASN A 48 18.08 14.81 -14.73
CA ASN A 48 17.79 16.04 -14.01
C ASN A 48 17.24 15.72 -12.61
N PRO A 49 17.20 16.68 -11.68
CA PRO A 49 16.44 16.53 -10.45
C PRO A 49 14.98 16.20 -10.73
N ALA A 50 14.38 15.38 -9.88
CA ALA A 50 12.95 15.11 -9.87
C ALA A 50 12.24 16.14 -8.98
N TRP A 51 11.04 16.57 -9.39
CA TRP A 51 10.20 17.41 -8.55
C TRP A 51 8.74 16.93 -8.58
N ALA A 52 8.03 17.15 -7.49
CA ALA A 52 6.60 16.86 -7.40
C ALA A 52 5.87 17.80 -6.45
N GLY A 53 4.57 17.97 -6.69
CA GLY A 53 3.63 18.62 -5.79
C GLY A 53 2.59 17.63 -5.30
N GLU A 54 2.19 17.75 -4.04
CA GLU A 54 1.11 16.97 -3.44
C GLU A 54 0.06 17.89 -2.84
N LEU A 55 -1.21 17.64 -3.18
CA LEU A 55 -2.35 18.27 -2.52
C LEU A 55 -3.11 17.20 -1.76
N SER A 56 -3.22 17.37 -0.43
CA SER A 56 -3.83 16.37 0.45
C SER A 56 -5.02 16.91 1.20
N TYR A 57 -6.07 16.08 1.29
CA TYR A 57 -7.12 16.25 2.27
C TYR A 57 -6.78 15.40 3.50
N VAL A 58 -6.69 16.07 4.65
CA VAL A 58 -6.12 15.53 5.88
C VAL A 58 -7.21 15.34 6.92
N LEU A 59 -7.28 14.16 7.53
CA LEU A 59 -8.21 13.77 8.58
C LEU A 59 -7.41 13.42 9.84
N ARG A 60 -7.33 14.33 10.81
CA ARG A 60 -6.64 14.08 12.08
C ARG A 60 -7.61 13.46 13.08
N SER A 61 -7.31 12.26 13.56
CA SER A 61 -8.17 11.55 14.51
C SER A 61 -8.14 12.21 15.89
N ARG A 62 -9.25 12.09 16.63
CA ARG A 62 -9.44 12.71 17.95
C ARG A 62 -9.80 11.71 19.06
N GLY A 63 -9.47 10.43 18.88
CA GLY A 63 -9.67 9.41 19.91
C GLY A 63 -11.05 8.77 19.96
N HIS A 64 -11.91 9.06 18.99
CA HIS A 64 -13.26 8.52 18.87
C HIS A 64 -13.31 6.98 18.79
N LYS A 65 -12.28 6.35 18.23
CA LYS A 65 -12.12 4.90 18.20
C LYS A 65 -10.94 4.46 19.07
N ALA A 66 -11.00 3.23 19.60
CA ALA A 66 -9.95 2.69 20.45
C ALA A 66 -8.58 2.72 19.79
N TYR A 67 -8.48 2.36 18.51
CA TYR A 67 -7.23 2.37 17.79
C TYR A 67 -6.67 3.79 17.58
N HIS A 68 -7.48 4.86 17.57
CA HIS A 68 -6.97 6.23 17.54
C HIS A 68 -6.07 6.50 18.75
N ARG A 69 -6.51 6.10 19.95
CA ARG A 69 -5.71 6.26 21.18
C ARG A 69 -4.52 5.31 21.21
N ALA A 70 -4.76 4.06 20.81
CA ALA A 70 -3.71 3.05 20.76
C ALA A 70 -2.53 3.49 19.87
N TYR A 71 -2.79 4.14 18.74
CA TYR A 71 -1.78 4.64 17.81
C TYR A 71 -1.44 6.14 18.00
N ASN A 72 -1.69 6.71 19.18
CA ASN A 72 -1.40 8.11 19.50
C ASN A 72 -2.02 9.11 18.51
N TYR A 73 -3.31 8.90 18.18
CA TYR A 73 -4.08 9.76 17.29
C TYR A 73 -3.51 9.84 15.87
N PRO A 74 -3.59 8.75 15.10
CA PRO A 74 -3.10 8.71 13.72
C PRO A 74 -3.84 9.70 12.84
N THR A 75 -3.17 10.13 11.77
CA THR A 75 -3.75 10.96 10.72
C THR A 75 -4.02 10.10 9.50
N PHE A 76 -5.15 10.32 8.84
CA PHE A 76 -5.52 9.69 7.58
C PHE A 76 -5.68 10.75 6.51
N GLY A 77 -5.66 10.37 5.25
CA GLY A 77 -5.95 11.32 4.19
C GLY A 77 -5.91 10.72 2.81
N GLY A 78 -6.27 11.57 1.85
CA GLY A 78 -6.13 11.32 0.43
C GLY A 78 -5.27 12.39 -0.21
N THR A 79 -4.40 12.00 -1.12
CA THR A 79 -3.43 12.87 -1.79
C THR A 79 -3.57 12.77 -3.30
N LEU A 80 -3.54 13.92 -3.96
CA LEU A 80 -3.28 14.07 -5.37
C LEU A 80 -1.80 14.42 -5.55
N PHE A 81 -1.08 13.61 -6.31
CA PHE A 81 0.34 13.77 -6.64
C PHE A 81 0.49 14.15 -8.11
N TYR A 82 1.36 15.11 -8.39
CA TYR A 82 1.80 15.42 -9.75
C TYR A 82 3.28 15.77 -9.76
N GLY A 83 4.05 15.22 -10.72
CA GLY A 83 5.46 15.52 -10.84
C GLY A 83 6.15 14.89 -12.03
N GLN A 84 7.42 15.22 -12.18
CA GLN A 84 8.34 14.58 -13.11
C GLN A 84 9.46 13.84 -12.35
N VAL A 85 9.98 12.80 -12.98
CA VAL A 85 10.90 11.87 -12.32
C VAL A 85 12.36 11.99 -12.81
N GLY A 86 12.78 13.20 -13.20
CA GLY A 86 14.17 13.49 -13.56
C GLY A 86 14.57 13.19 -15.00
N ASN A 87 13.65 12.75 -15.87
CA ASN A 87 13.87 12.64 -17.32
C ASN A 87 12.54 12.64 -18.05
N GLN A 88 12.12 13.81 -18.50
CA GLN A 88 10.81 13.99 -19.12
C GLN A 88 10.69 13.31 -20.49
N GLU A 89 11.79 13.20 -21.24
CA GLU A 89 11.79 12.58 -22.56
C GLU A 89 11.52 11.07 -22.50
N ILE A 90 12.17 10.37 -21.57
CA ILE A 90 12.04 8.92 -21.43
C ILE A 90 10.90 8.55 -20.49
N LEU A 91 10.76 9.25 -19.36
CA LEU A 91 9.88 8.87 -18.27
C LEU A 91 8.57 9.66 -18.21
N GLY A 92 8.53 10.83 -18.87
CA GLY A 92 7.34 11.69 -18.90
C GLY A 92 6.98 12.27 -17.54
N ASN A 93 5.67 12.54 -17.38
CA ASN A 93 5.07 13.05 -16.16
C ASN A 93 4.22 11.99 -15.48
N TYR A 94 4.09 12.11 -14.17
CA TYR A 94 3.32 11.22 -13.31
C TYR A 94 2.21 11.98 -12.60
N LEU A 95 1.00 11.45 -12.71
CA LEU A 95 -0.15 11.86 -11.91
C LEU A 95 -0.51 10.70 -10.99
N GLY A 96 -0.81 10.96 -9.73
CA GLY A 96 -1.15 9.91 -8.78
C GLY A 96 -2.27 10.31 -7.82
N VAL A 97 -3.03 9.31 -7.38
CA VAL A 97 -3.99 9.44 -6.28
C VAL A 97 -3.72 8.33 -5.29
N TYR A 98 -3.54 8.67 -4.03
CA TYR A 98 -3.32 7.67 -2.99
C TYR A 98 -3.95 8.05 -1.66
N GLY A 99 -4.42 7.02 -0.94
CA GLY A 99 -4.79 7.13 0.47
C GLY A 99 -3.58 6.89 1.35
N TYR A 100 -3.54 7.53 2.52
CA TYR A 100 -2.43 7.35 3.46
C TYR A 100 -2.86 7.31 4.93
N THR A 101 -1.98 6.74 5.74
CA THR A 101 -2.01 6.79 7.20
C THR A 101 -0.69 7.38 7.68
N GLU A 102 -0.74 8.30 8.64
CA GLU A 102 0.41 8.79 9.38
C GLU A 102 0.31 8.31 10.83
N LEU A 103 1.33 7.57 11.26
CA LEU A 103 1.44 7.04 12.61
C LEU A 103 2.44 7.88 13.40
N PRO A 104 2.04 8.52 14.51
CA PRO A 104 2.94 9.31 15.33
C PRO A 104 4.06 8.45 15.92
N MET A 105 5.30 8.88 15.68
CA MET A 105 6.51 8.34 16.30
C MET A 105 6.87 9.15 17.55
N ILE A 106 6.81 10.48 17.41
CA ILE A 106 7.12 11.45 18.47
C ILE A 106 6.05 12.53 18.46
N SER A 107 5.54 12.90 19.64
CA SER A 107 4.61 14.03 19.80
C SER A 107 5.00 14.81 21.05
N PHE A 108 5.21 16.10 20.89
CA PHE A 108 5.61 16.99 21.99
C PHE A 108 5.05 18.41 21.76
N ARG A 109 4.12 18.85 22.61
CA ARG A 109 3.45 20.17 22.48
C ARG A 109 2.89 20.40 21.07
N ASN A 110 3.51 21.33 20.34
CA ASN A 110 3.13 21.72 18.97
C ASN A 110 3.92 20.97 17.88
N TYR A 111 4.81 20.07 18.27
CA TYR A 111 5.66 19.31 17.37
C TYR A 111 5.20 17.86 17.29
N ARG A 112 5.23 17.30 16.09
CA ARG A 112 4.92 15.91 15.83
C ARG A 112 5.82 15.38 14.71
N MET A 113 6.35 14.18 14.90
CA MET A 113 7.02 13.40 13.87
C MET A 113 6.23 12.14 13.60
N ASP A 114 5.90 11.92 12.34
CA ASP A 114 5.06 10.83 11.87
C ASP A 114 5.78 9.95 10.86
N PHE A 115 5.49 8.65 10.90
CA PHE A 115 5.73 7.75 9.79
C PHE A 115 4.48 7.71 8.90
N LYS A 116 4.62 8.10 7.63
CA LYS A 116 3.56 8.08 6.63
C LYS A 116 3.70 6.84 5.75
N PHE A 117 2.60 6.12 5.58
CA PHE A 117 2.45 5.04 4.62
C PHE A 117 1.28 5.34 3.70
N GLY A 118 1.52 5.44 2.40
CA GLY A 118 0.52 5.73 1.38
C GLY A 118 0.51 4.67 0.28
N LEU A 119 -0.70 4.33 -0.17
CA LEU A 119 -0.93 3.40 -1.29
C LEU A 119 -2.01 3.95 -2.22
N GLY A 120 -1.80 3.77 -3.52
CA GLY A 120 -2.75 4.21 -4.52
C GLY A 120 -2.38 3.83 -5.94
N LEU A 121 -2.86 4.63 -6.88
CA LEU A 121 -2.65 4.45 -8.31
C LEU A 121 -1.96 5.67 -8.90
N GLY A 122 -1.06 5.42 -9.85
CA GLY A 122 -0.38 6.43 -10.61
C GLY A 122 -0.55 6.22 -12.10
N TYR A 123 -0.67 7.32 -12.82
CA TYR A 123 -0.70 7.36 -14.27
C TYR A 123 0.61 7.93 -14.80
N ASN A 124 1.20 7.26 -15.79
CA ASN A 124 2.38 7.68 -16.54
C ASN A 124 2.00 7.88 -18.01
N ASN A 125 2.40 9.00 -18.59
CA ASN A 125 2.09 9.31 -20.00
C ASN A 125 3.11 8.75 -21.00
N HIS A 126 4.32 8.32 -20.55
CA HIS A 126 5.41 7.80 -21.38
C HIS A 126 5.87 6.40 -20.95
N PRO A 127 5.00 5.36 -20.98
CA PRO A 127 5.43 3.99 -20.68
C PRO A 127 6.40 3.46 -21.76
N TYR A 128 7.06 2.36 -21.44
CA TYR A 128 7.84 1.61 -22.42
C TYR A 128 7.03 1.27 -23.67
N ASP A 129 7.63 1.52 -24.82
CA ASP A 129 7.14 1.10 -26.12
C ASP A 129 8.36 0.63 -26.94
N PRO A 130 8.34 -0.55 -27.60
CA PRO A 130 9.50 -1.09 -28.29
C PRO A 130 9.97 -0.26 -29.48
N ILE A 131 9.10 0.60 -30.02
CA ILE A 131 9.39 1.46 -31.18
C ILE A 131 9.55 2.92 -30.75
N LYS A 132 8.56 3.45 -29.97
CA LYS A 132 8.47 4.88 -29.66
C LYS A 132 9.25 5.28 -28.42
N ASN A 133 9.45 4.37 -27.45
CA ASN A 133 10.12 4.65 -26.19
C ASN A 133 10.86 3.41 -25.64
N PRO A 134 11.82 2.82 -26.37
CA PRO A 134 12.52 1.61 -25.96
C PRO A 134 13.45 1.83 -24.76
N LEU A 135 13.81 3.07 -24.47
CA LEU A 135 14.72 3.43 -23.37
C LEU A 135 14.03 3.42 -22.00
N ASN A 136 12.69 3.44 -21.91
CA ASN A 136 11.99 3.36 -20.63
C ASN A 136 11.91 1.91 -20.12
N VAL A 137 12.99 1.41 -19.56
CA VAL A 137 12.99 0.06 -18.96
C VAL A 137 12.30 -0.01 -17.60
N ALA A 138 11.93 1.13 -17.01
CA ALA A 138 11.36 1.17 -15.67
C ALA A 138 9.90 0.73 -15.62
N ILE A 139 9.07 1.18 -16.55
CA ILE A 139 7.61 0.98 -16.50
C ILE A 139 7.02 0.76 -17.90
N ALA A 140 6.29 -0.35 -18.07
CA ALA A 140 5.63 -0.70 -19.33
C ALA A 140 4.11 -0.47 -19.35
N THR A 141 3.54 0.14 -18.32
CA THR A 141 2.10 0.41 -18.22
C THR A 141 1.82 1.88 -17.94
N ARG A 142 0.68 2.39 -18.44
CA ARG A 142 0.23 3.75 -18.12
C ARG A 142 -0.28 3.84 -16.69
N ILE A 143 -1.03 2.82 -16.22
CA ILE A 143 -1.54 2.73 -14.85
C ILE A 143 -0.63 1.82 -14.05
N ASN A 144 -0.21 2.30 -12.87
CA ASN A 144 0.73 1.64 -11.98
C ASN A 144 0.26 1.75 -10.54
N GLY A 145 0.71 0.86 -9.68
CA GLY A 145 0.64 1.07 -8.24
C GLY A 145 1.55 2.23 -7.84
N LEU A 146 1.10 3.03 -6.90
CA LEU A 146 1.84 4.09 -6.25
C LEU A 146 1.97 3.76 -4.77
N MET A 147 3.19 3.83 -4.24
CA MET A 147 3.49 3.71 -2.82
C MET A 147 4.30 4.94 -2.37
N CYS A 148 3.97 5.47 -1.19
CA CYS A 148 4.72 6.55 -0.56
C CYS A 148 5.05 6.16 0.89
N LEU A 149 6.34 6.14 1.23
CA LEU A 149 6.84 5.99 2.58
C LEU A 149 7.54 7.28 2.97
N ALA A 150 7.16 7.87 4.12
CA ALA A 150 7.78 9.13 4.55
C ALA A 150 7.97 9.21 6.06
N ILE A 151 8.98 9.96 6.47
CA ILE A 151 9.10 10.52 7.80
C ILE A 151 8.81 12.01 7.66
N LYS A 152 7.80 12.49 8.38
CA LYS A 152 7.30 13.87 8.32
C LYS A 152 7.36 14.52 9.69
N SER A 153 8.10 15.61 9.81
CA SER A 153 8.14 16.47 10.98
C SER A 153 7.21 17.66 10.78
N THR A 154 6.30 17.88 11.72
CA THR A 154 5.25 18.91 11.64
C THR A 154 5.29 19.78 12.87
N TYR A 155 5.29 21.09 12.67
CA TYR A 155 5.09 22.10 13.72
C TYR A 155 3.72 22.76 13.54
N GLN A 156 2.85 22.64 14.54
CA GLN A 156 1.48 23.19 14.53
C GLN A 156 1.46 24.55 15.22
N TYR A 157 0.94 25.57 14.53
CA TYR A 157 0.69 26.88 15.12
C TYR A 157 -0.77 27.31 14.86
N LYS A 158 -1.60 27.24 15.89
CA LYS A 158 -3.04 27.49 15.80
C LYS A 158 -3.68 26.60 14.70
N LYS A 159 -4.28 27.21 13.68
CA LYS A 159 -4.89 26.50 12.53
C LYS A 159 -3.90 26.17 11.42
N ASN A 160 -2.62 26.58 11.55
CA ASN A 160 -1.60 26.40 10.53
C ASN A 160 -0.60 25.34 10.98
N ALA A 161 -0.08 24.57 10.05
CA ALA A 161 0.99 23.61 10.30
C ALA A 161 2.04 23.70 9.19
N PHE A 162 3.30 23.71 9.58
CA PHE A 162 4.44 23.67 8.67
C PHE A 162 5.12 22.32 8.82
N ASN A 163 5.49 21.72 7.72
CA ASN A 163 6.15 20.42 7.75
C ASN A 163 7.34 20.34 6.82
N ILE A 164 8.29 19.49 7.22
CA ILE A 164 9.41 19.03 6.42
C ILE A 164 9.36 17.49 6.41
N GLY A 165 9.85 16.87 5.36
CA GLY A 165 9.83 15.41 5.29
C GLY A 165 10.90 14.85 4.36
N LEU A 166 11.22 13.60 4.65
CA LEU A 166 11.98 12.71 3.76
C LEU A 166 11.05 11.60 3.31
N ASP A 167 10.97 11.34 2.02
CA ASP A 167 10.11 10.27 1.53
C ASP A 167 10.70 9.53 0.34
N ILE A 168 10.20 8.32 0.14
CA ILE A 168 10.40 7.53 -1.08
C ILE A 168 9.03 7.33 -1.70
N THR A 169 8.86 7.86 -2.90
CA THR A 169 7.69 7.62 -3.74
C THR A 169 8.06 6.59 -4.80
N HIS A 170 7.28 5.52 -4.89
CA HIS A 170 7.53 4.39 -5.78
C HIS A 170 6.35 4.16 -6.74
N PHE A 171 6.65 3.95 -8.03
CA PHE A 171 5.69 3.49 -9.03
C PHE A 171 6.13 2.16 -9.62
N SER A 172 5.18 1.22 -9.74
CA SER A 172 5.42 -0.09 -10.34
C SER A 172 4.10 -0.75 -10.75
N ASN A 173 4.15 -1.63 -11.75
CA ASN A 173 3.00 -2.43 -12.14
C ASN A 173 3.01 -3.86 -11.55
N ALA A 174 3.85 -4.12 -10.56
CA ALA A 174 3.95 -5.42 -9.88
C ALA A 174 4.14 -6.62 -10.83
N ALA A 175 4.99 -6.48 -11.84
CA ALA A 175 5.27 -7.46 -12.88
C ALA A 175 4.06 -7.85 -13.77
N TRP A 176 2.99 -7.05 -13.76
CA TRP A 176 1.86 -7.24 -14.66
C TRP A 176 2.24 -7.16 -16.14
N LYS A 177 3.21 -6.28 -16.47
CA LYS A 177 3.80 -6.14 -17.79
C LYS A 177 5.28 -5.79 -17.66
N VAL A 178 6.14 -6.41 -18.47
CA VAL A 178 7.57 -6.11 -18.52
C VAL A 178 7.93 -5.19 -19.71
N PRO A 179 8.95 -4.33 -19.58
CA PRO A 179 9.82 -4.14 -18.42
C PRO A 179 9.13 -3.47 -17.23
N ASN A 180 9.56 -3.81 -16.01
CA ASN A 180 9.05 -3.21 -14.79
C ASN A 180 10.13 -3.24 -13.70
N PHE A 181 11.18 -2.44 -13.85
CA PHE A 181 12.14 -2.25 -12.76
C PHE A 181 11.61 -1.31 -11.67
N GLY A 182 10.54 -0.56 -11.99
CA GLY A 182 9.93 0.41 -11.09
C GLY A 182 10.68 1.74 -11.05
N ILE A 183 10.00 2.75 -10.55
CA ILE A 183 10.53 4.10 -10.34
C ILE A 183 10.63 4.33 -8.84
N ASN A 184 11.82 4.57 -8.33
CA ASN A 184 12.07 4.93 -6.93
C ASN A 184 12.57 6.36 -6.87
N MET A 185 11.84 7.22 -6.17
CA MET A 185 12.15 8.63 -6.04
C MET A 185 12.31 9.00 -4.56
N PRO A 186 13.52 9.07 -4.04
CA PRO A 186 13.78 9.75 -2.77
C PRO A 186 13.56 11.25 -2.93
N PHE A 187 12.81 11.83 -2.01
CA PHE A 187 12.46 13.25 -1.96
C PHE A 187 12.75 13.86 -0.60
N VAL A 188 13.17 15.11 -0.61
CA VAL A 188 13.01 16.05 0.50
C VAL A 188 11.76 16.87 0.20
N SER A 189 10.97 17.17 1.21
CA SER A 189 9.73 17.91 1.04
C SER A 189 9.54 18.99 2.08
N VAL A 190 8.89 20.09 1.68
CA VAL A 190 8.39 21.13 2.56
C VAL A 190 6.90 21.30 2.30
N GLY A 191 6.13 21.57 3.36
CA GLY A 191 4.69 21.66 3.23
C GLY A 191 4.04 22.59 4.21
N TYR A 192 2.83 22.98 3.86
CA TYR A 192 1.96 23.79 4.67
C TYR A 192 0.56 23.17 4.69
N ALA A 193 -0.01 23.07 5.90
CA ALA A 193 -1.38 22.62 6.09
C ALA A 193 -2.19 23.65 6.87
N ARG A 194 -3.47 23.76 6.51
CA ARG A 194 -4.43 24.63 7.20
C ARG A 194 -5.65 23.84 7.63
N THR A 195 -5.96 23.90 8.92
CA THR A 195 -7.20 23.36 9.48
C THR A 195 -8.39 24.16 8.98
N ILE A 196 -9.31 23.51 8.31
CA ILE A 196 -10.55 24.11 7.75
C ILE A 196 -11.77 23.82 8.62
N VAL A 197 -11.83 22.61 9.22
CA VAL A 197 -12.88 22.24 10.18
C VAL A 197 -12.21 21.80 11.46
N PRO A 198 -12.15 22.67 12.49
CA PRO A 198 -11.66 22.26 13.81
C PRO A 198 -12.70 21.38 14.50
N VAL A 199 -12.24 20.41 15.27
CA VAL A 199 -13.13 19.67 16.16
C VAL A 199 -13.45 20.53 17.37
N ASP A 200 -14.74 20.61 17.72
CA ASP A 200 -15.17 21.31 18.93
C ASP A 200 -14.64 20.55 20.17
N LYS A 201 -13.80 21.24 20.97
CA LYS A 201 -13.18 20.67 22.16
C LYS A 201 -14.22 20.24 23.22
N MET A 202 -15.42 20.83 23.19
CA MET A 202 -16.49 20.54 24.15
C MET A 202 -17.22 19.21 23.90
N LYS A 203 -17.11 18.63 22.71
CA LYS A 203 -17.73 17.33 22.36
C LYS A 203 -16.80 16.13 22.59
N PHE A 204 -15.61 16.38 23.08
CA PHE A 204 -14.65 15.33 23.37
C PHE A 204 -14.72 14.98 24.86
N ASP A 205 -15.52 13.98 25.21
CA ASP A 205 -15.40 13.30 26.50
C ASP A 205 -14.36 12.18 26.37
N PRO A 206 -13.17 12.31 26.99
CA PRO A 206 -12.17 11.26 27.00
C PRO A 206 -12.62 10.00 27.77
N PHE A 207 -13.72 10.09 28.53
CA PHE A 207 -14.21 9.04 29.42
C PHE A 207 -15.56 8.44 29.01
N GLU A 208 -16.32 9.02 28.08
CA GLU A 208 -17.55 8.41 27.58
C GLU A 208 -17.25 7.22 26.65
N GLY A 209 -17.40 6.08 27.22
CA GLY A 209 -17.36 4.78 26.59
C GLY A 209 -16.00 4.10 26.74
N GLU A 210 -16.02 2.96 27.38
CA GLU A 210 -14.98 1.94 27.21
C GLU A 210 -14.70 1.86 25.72
N ALA A 211 -13.44 2.13 25.36
CA ALA A 211 -12.99 2.06 23.99
C ALA A 211 -13.36 0.67 23.46
N ARG A 212 -14.47 0.56 22.72
CA ARG A 212 -14.86 -0.68 22.09
C ARG A 212 -13.64 -1.16 21.33
N ALA A 213 -13.15 -2.34 21.69
CA ALA A 213 -12.01 -2.93 21.04
C ALA A 213 -12.19 -2.82 19.53
N PRO A 214 -11.19 -2.34 18.76
CA PRO A 214 -11.30 -2.30 17.31
C PRO A 214 -11.60 -3.71 16.85
N MET A 215 -12.74 -3.85 16.17
CA MET A 215 -13.25 -5.17 15.81
C MET A 215 -13.17 -6.15 16.99
N ASN A 216 -14.04 -7.09 17.14
CA ASN A 216 -14.08 -8.10 18.19
C ASN A 216 -12.80 -8.99 18.23
N ILE A 217 -11.63 -8.36 18.23
CA ILE A 217 -10.35 -9.03 18.39
C ILE A 217 -10.18 -9.32 19.88
N THR A 218 -10.38 -10.56 20.22
CA THR A 218 -10.04 -11.07 21.54
C THR A 218 -8.56 -11.47 21.51
N TYR A 219 -7.73 -10.83 22.34
CA TYR A 219 -6.28 -11.07 22.39
C TYR A 219 -5.88 -12.46 22.90
N LYS A 220 -6.83 -13.29 23.29
CA LYS A 220 -6.59 -14.60 23.88
C LYS A 220 -6.89 -15.77 22.94
N GLN A 221 -7.29 -15.52 21.68
CA GLN A 221 -7.67 -16.60 20.77
C GLN A 221 -6.94 -16.50 19.44
N TRP A 222 -6.85 -17.63 18.77
CA TRP A 222 -6.38 -17.73 17.40
C TRP A 222 -7.54 -17.57 16.43
N TYR A 223 -7.32 -16.85 15.35
CA TYR A 223 -8.24 -16.69 14.23
C TYR A 223 -7.69 -17.45 13.03
N TYR A 224 -8.48 -18.32 12.47
CA TYR A 224 -8.09 -19.12 11.31
C TYR A 224 -8.73 -18.55 10.07
N SER A 225 -8.01 -18.52 8.94
CA SER A 225 -8.54 -18.00 7.67
C SER A 225 -8.09 -18.86 6.52
N VAL A 226 -8.94 -18.90 5.50
CA VAL A 226 -8.62 -19.42 4.18
C VAL A 226 -8.81 -18.29 3.18
N THR A 227 -7.81 -18.04 2.33
CA THR A 227 -7.85 -16.98 1.32
C THR A 227 -7.50 -17.56 -0.04
N ALA A 228 -8.43 -17.42 -0.99
CA ALA A 228 -8.18 -17.68 -2.40
C ALA A 228 -7.57 -16.42 -3.04
N ILE A 229 -6.49 -16.60 -3.76
CA ILE A 229 -5.72 -15.52 -4.39
C ILE A 229 -5.66 -15.77 -5.90
N LEU A 230 -5.94 -14.71 -6.65
CA LEU A 230 -5.77 -14.65 -8.09
C LEU A 230 -4.77 -13.54 -8.43
N SER A 231 -3.90 -13.80 -9.39
CA SER A 231 -2.97 -12.83 -9.91
C SER A 231 -2.64 -13.09 -11.37
N GLY A 232 -1.82 -12.21 -11.94
CA GLY A 232 -1.24 -12.39 -13.28
C GLY A 232 0.12 -11.75 -13.34
N LYS A 233 1.03 -12.37 -14.07
CA LYS A 233 2.37 -11.82 -14.33
C LYS A 233 2.79 -12.07 -15.77
N GLN A 234 3.56 -11.14 -16.31
CA GLN A 234 4.26 -11.32 -17.56
C GLN A 234 5.69 -11.78 -17.29
N MET A 235 6.15 -12.75 -18.05
CA MET A 235 7.55 -13.20 -18.02
C MET A 235 8.33 -12.62 -19.21
N MET A 236 9.67 -12.58 -19.08
CA MET A 236 10.52 -12.30 -20.24
C MET A 236 10.36 -13.39 -21.31
N PRO A 237 10.51 -13.10 -22.60
CA PRO A 237 10.93 -11.82 -23.19
C PRO A 237 9.82 -10.76 -23.16
N ILE A 238 10.24 -9.50 -23.39
CA ILE A 238 9.31 -8.35 -23.51
C ILE A 238 8.30 -8.61 -24.64
N GLY A 239 7.03 -8.30 -24.39
CA GLY A 239 5.95 -8.59 -25.33
C GLY A 239 5.38 -10.01 -25.21
N GLY A 240 5.96 -10.84 -24.33
CA GLY A 240 5.49 -12.19 -24.06
C GLY A 240 4.08 -12.27 -23.46
N ARG A 241 3.60 -13.49 -23.30
CA ARG A 241 2.28 -13.79 -22.76
C ARG A 241 2.18 -13.44 -21.27
N ARG A 242 0.99 -13.08 -20.81
CA ARG A 242 0.66 -13.02 -19.37
C ARG A 242 0.11 -14.35 -18.92
N TYR A 243 0.55 -14.76 -17.74
CA TYR A 243 0.16 -16.03 -17.14
C TYR A 243 -0.57 -15.78 -15.83
N PRO A 244 -1.67 -16.50 -15.59
CA PRO A 244 -2.35 -16.44 -14.31
C PRO A 244 -1.51 -17.11 -13.22
N VAL A 245 -1.70 -16.64 -12.00
CA VAL A 245 -1.20 -17.24 -10.77
C VAL A 245 -2.38 -17.48 -9.86
N TYR A 246 -2.53 -18.71 -9.40
CA TYR A 246 -3.55 -19.14 -8.45
C TYR A 246 -2.86 -19.50 -7.14
N ALA A 247 -3.42 -19.06 -6.02
CA ALA A 247 -2.90 -19.48 -4.72
C ALA A 247 -4.03 -19.67 -3.70
N LEU A 248 -3.77 -20.56 -2.74
CA LEU A 248 -4.54 -20.73 -1.52
C LEU A 248 -3.63 -20.46 -0.34
N ASN A 249 -4.09 -19.61 0.56
CA ASN A 249 -3.39 -19.29 1.80
C ASN A 249 -4.24 -19.74 2.99
N PHE A 250 -3.65 -20.56 3.85
CA PHE A 250 -4.22 -21.03 5.10
C PHE A 250 -3.48 -20.37 6.24
N SER A 251 -4.14 -19.54 7.03
CA SER A 251 -3.46 -18.74 8.06
C SER A 251 -4.11 -18.88 9.43
N ALA A 252 -3.25 -18.84 10.45
CA ALA A 252 -3.57 -18.72 11.86
C ALA A 252 -3.01 -17.39 12.37
N LYS A 253 -3.85 -16.57 13.02
CA LYS A 253 -3.51 -15.22 13.50
C LYS A 253 -3.73 -15.13 14.99
N HIS A 254 -2.80 -14.47 15.67
CA HIS A 254 -2.92 -14.13 17.08
C HIS A 254 -2.55 -12.67 17.30
N PHE A 255 -3.36 -11.96 18.10
CA PHE A 255 -3.10 -10.55 18.41
C PHE A 255 -2.59 -10.41 19.84
N PHE A 256 -1.48 -9.69 20.00
CA PHE A 256 -0.87 -9.42 21.32
C PHE A 256 -1.41 -8.13 21.95
N GLY A 257 -2.18 -7.36 21.22
CA GLY A 257 -2.77 -6.09 21.64
C GLY A 257 -3.35 -5.33 20.46
N HIS A 258 -3.70 -4.06 20.67
CA HIS A 258 -4.32 -3.21 19.65
C HIS A 258 -3.39 -2.83 18.49
N LYS A 259 -2.08 -3.05 18.62
CA LYS A 259 -1.07 -2.58 17.65
C LYS A 259 -0.34 -3.70 16.93
N ALA A 260 -0.42 -4.92 17.43
CA ALA A 260 0.43 -5.99 16.98
C ALA A 260 -0.28 -7.33 16.93
N GLY A 261 -0.01 -8.08 15.88
CA GLY A 261 -0.39 -9.48 15.74
C GLY A 261 0.67 -10.26 14.98
N LEU A 262 0.62 -11.57 15.14
CA LEU A 262 1.39 -12.55 14.40
C LEU A 262 0.45 -13.35 13.51
N GLU A 263 0.87 -13.60 12.29
CA GLU A 263 0.23 -14.56 11.40
C GLU A 263 1.24 -15.63 11.02
N LEU A 264 0.82 -16.88 11.13
CA LEU A 264 1.52 -18.04 10.57
C LEU A 264 0.68 -18.62 9.46
N ALA A 265 1.27 -18.96 8.31
CA ALA A 265 0.50 -19.45 7.20
C ALA A 265 1.23 -20.45 6.32
N LEU A 266 0.42 -21.26 5.63
CA LEU A 266 0.83 -22.16 4.56
C LEU A 266 0.23 -21.65 3.23
N ASP A 267 1.05 -21.64 2.20
CA ASP A 267 0.69 -21.27 0.85
C ASP A 267 0.76 -22.47 -0.08
N LEU A 268 -0.26 -22.63 -0.93
CA LEU A 268 -0.22 -23.48 -2.13
C LEU A 268 -0.33 -22.56 -3.34
N ILE A 269 0.67 -22.59 -4.24
CA ILE A 269 0.78 -21.63 -5.34
C ILE A 269 0.97 -22.37 -6.65
N SER A 270 0.20 -22.02 -7.67
CA SER A 270 0.32 -22.53 -9.03
C SER A 270 0.61 -21.36 -9.99
N LYS A 271 1.86 -21.25 -10.46
CA LYS A 271 2.31 -20.26 -11.43
C LYS A 271 2.30 -20.87 -12.82
N GLN A 272 1.32 -20.53 -13.64
CA GLN A 272 1.13 -21.15 -14.97
C GLN A 272 2.28 -20.87 -15.95
N ALA A 273 3.04 -19.79 -15.74
CA ALA A 273 4.23 -19.46 -16.51
C ALA A 273 5.28 -20.59 -16.51
N ILE A 274 5.37 -21.38 -15.45
CA ILE A 274 6.38 -22.43 -15.32
C ILE A 274 6.16 -23.54 -16.37
N MET A 275 4.93 -23.83 -16.76
CA MET A 275 4.63 -24.84 -17.80
C MET A 275 5.20 -24.46 -19.17
N ASP A 276 5.12 -23.16 -19.52
CA ASP A 276 5.65 -22.67 -20.80
C ASP A 276 7.18 -22.45 -20.78
N TYR A 277 7.72 -22.22 -19.60
CA TYR A 277 9.17 -22.00 -19.43
C TYR A 277 10.00 -23.27 -19.55
N GLN A 278 9.41 -24.42 -19.17
CA GLN A 278 10.10 -25.70 -19.19
C GLN A 278 9.20 -26.80 -19.78
N PRO A 279 8.75 -26.64 -21.03
CA PRO A 279 7.72 -27.52 -21.61
C PRO A 279 8.18 -28.97 -21.78
N TYR A 280 9.49 -29.21 -21.81
CA TYR A 280 10.03 -30.58 -21.96
C TYR A 280 10.12 -31.34 -20.64
N ILE A 281 10.17 -30.65 -19.51
CA ILE A 281 10.35 -31.23 -18.18
C ILE A 281 9.05 -31.24 -17.38
N VAL A 282 8.25 -30.16 -17.48
CA VAL A 282 6.99 -29.98 -16.76
C VAL A 282 5.86 -30.65 -17.54
N LYS A 283 5.23 -31.67 -16.97
CA LYS A 283 4.19 -32.47 -17.62
C LYS A 283 2.80 -32.34 -16.98
N SER A 284 2.73 -31.80 -15.76
CA SER A 284 1.47 -31.72 -15.01
C SER A 284 1.36 -30.47 -14.14
N GLN A 285 0.12 -30.14 -13.74
CA GLN A 285 -0.14 -29.06 -12.78
C GLN A 285 0.51 -29.32 -11.40
N LEU A 286 0.69 -30.59 -11.01
CA LEU A 286 1.36 -30.96 -9.79
C LEU A 286 2.87 -30.64 -9.82
N ASP A 287 3.48 -30.64 -10.99
CA ASP A 287 4.90 -30.29 -11.12
C ASP A 287 5.15 -28.84 -10.78
N ILE A 288 4.27 -27.94 -11.19
CA ILE A 288 4.39 -26.49 -10.95
C ILE A 288 3.83 -26.05 -9.62
N LEU A 289 3.25 -26.96 -8.84
CA LEU A 289 2.71 -26.63 -7.53
C LEU A 289 3.84 -26.31 -6.55
N GLN A 290 3.87 -25.09 -6.10
CA GLN A 290 4.74 -24.63 -5.04
C GLN A 290 4.00 -24.71 -3.69
N ALA A 291 4.68 -25.11 -2.64
CA ALA A 291 4.21 -25.01 -1.26
C ALA A 291 5.16 -24.11 -0.48
N GLY A 292 4.64 -23.24 0.35
CA GLY A 292 5.42 -22.33 1.17
C GLY A 292 4.85 -22.19 2.57
N ALA A 293 5.72 -21.84 3.51
CA ALA A 293 5.32 -21.43 4.85
C ALA A 293 5.81 -20.01 5.10
N TYR A 294 4.97 -19.18 5.76
CA TYR A 294 5.39 -17.84 6.09
C TYR A 294 4.89 -17.38 7.47
N ALA A 295 5.61 -16.41 8.03
CA ALA A 295 5.22 -15.67 9.21
C ALA A 295 5.09 -14.18 8.86
N ALA A 296 4.11 -13.50 9.44
CA ALA A 296 3.90 -12.07 9.22
C ALA A 296 3.57 -11.33 10.51
N TYR A 297 4.10 -10.13 10.61
CA TYR A 297 3.67 -9.14 11.57
C TYR A 297 2.43 -8.41 11.05
N LEU A 298 1.40 -8.30 11.87
CA LEU A 298 0.15 -7.62 11.56
C LEU A 298 0.05 -6.31 12.33
N VAL A 299 -0.30 -5.23 11.62
CA VAL A 299 -0.60 -3.93 12.21
C VAL A 299 -2.10 -3.65 12.01
N PRO A 300 -2.95 -3.94 13.02
CA PRO A 300 -4.40 -3.76 12.89
C PRO A 300 -4.80 -2.29 13.09
N LEU A 301 -5.50 -1.74 12.10
CA LEU A 301 -6.15 -0.43 12.14
C LEU A 301 -7.67 -0.63 11.95
N ASP A 302 -8.39 -0.94 13.01
CA ASP A 302 -9.81 -1.33 12.97
C ASP A 302 -10.01 -2.57 12.06
N ARG A 303 -10.72 -2.43 10.95
CA ARG A 303 -10.93 -3.51 9.96
C ARG A 303 -9.82 -3.61 8.92
N PHE A 304 -8.91 -2.69 8.94
CA PHE A 304 -7.81 -2.63 7.99
C PHE A 304 -6.52 -3.11 8.67
N HIS A 305 -5.94 -4.19 8.19
CA HIS A 305 -4.71 -4.74 8.75
C HIS A 305 -3.59 -4.67 7.72
N PHE A 306 -2.50 -4.01 8.07
CA PHE A 306 -1.27 -4.13 7.30
C PHE A 306 -0.57 -5.46 7.61
N VAL A 307 0.04 -6.03 6.58
CA VAL A 307 0.73 -7.33 6.62
C VAL A 307 2.17 -7.13 6.16
N PHE A 308 3.10 -7.56 6.99
CA PHE A 308 4.54 -7.57 6.71
C PHE A 308 5.08 -8.95 7.01
N GLY A 309 5.25 -9.78 5.99
CA GLY A 309 5.61 -11.19 6.15
C GLY A 309 6.81 -11.61 5.35
N MET A 310 7.44 -12.67 5.82
CA MET A 310 8.51 -13.39 5.15
C MET A 310 8.24 -14.89 5.22
N GLY A 311 8.51 -15.59 4.14
CA GLY A 311 8.31 -17.03 4.02
C GLY A 311 9.38 -17.71 3.21
N ALA A 312 9.35 -19.03 3.26
CA ALA A 312 10.21 -19.91 2.50
C ALA A 312 9.38 -20.93 1.70
N TYR A 313 9.88 -21.31 0.54
CA TYR A 313 9.30 -22.42 -0.21
C TYR A 313 9.73 -23.76 0.43
N LEU A 314 8.74 -24.56 0.77
CA LEU A 314 8.92 -25.95 1.22
C LEU A 314 9.00 -26.90 0.02
N ARG A 315 8.36 -26.52 -1.08
CA ARG A 315 8.37 -27.24 -2.35
C ARG A 315 8.39 -26.23 -3.51
N ASP A 316 9.44 -26.31 -4.30
CA ASP A 316 9.61 -25.54 -5.54
C ASP A 316 10.53 -26.30 -6.49
N LYS A 317 9.94 -27.06 -7.42
CA LYS A 317 10.70 -27.96 -8.30
C LYS A 317 11.41 -27.26 -9.45
N PHE A 318 10.82 -26.17 -9.96
CA PHE A 318 11.18 -25.63 -11.27
C PHE A 318 11.31 -24.11 -11.29
N SER A 319 11.19 -23.45 -10.15
CA SER A 319 11.35 -22.02 -10.10
C SER A 319 12.83 -21.66 -9.91
N PRO A 320 13.40 -20.79 -10.76
CA PRO A 320 14.75 -20.27 -10.57
C PRO A 320 14.80 -19.15 -9.51
N GLU A 321 13.72 -18.93 -8.78
CA GLU A 321 13.60 -17.82 -7.83
C GLU A 321 14.26 -18.16 -6.48
N ASP A 322 14.53 -17.10 -5.69
CA ASP A 322 15.09 -17.26 -4.35
C ASP A 322 14.18 -18.14 -3.45
N PRO A 323 14.74 -18.93 -2.55
CA PRO A 323 13.96 -19.80 -1.66
C PRO A 323 13.09 -18.99 -0.68
N LEU A 324 13.41 -17.72 -0.46
CA LEU A 324 12.67 -16.81 0.42
C LEU A 324 11.79 -15.86 -0.37
N TYR A 325 10.62 -15.58 0.16
CA TYR A 325 9.71 -14.56 -0.38
C TYR A 325 9.19 -13.65 0.72
N HIS A 326 8.84 -12.43 0.34
CA HIS A 326 8.21 -11.45 1.23
C HIS A 326 6.78 -11.20 0.77
N ARG A 327 5.92 -10.85 1.72
CA ARG A 327 4.54 -10.43 1.45
C ARG A 327 4.27 -9.14 2.21
N ILE A 328 3.93 -8.08 1.48
CA ILE A 328 3.66 -6.75 2.03
C ILE A 328 2.34 -6.26 1.46
N GLY A 329 1.47 -5.73 2.29
CA GLY A 329 0.21 -5.15 1.83
C GLY A 329 -0.82 -5.00 2.92
N ALA A 330 -2.09 -5.16 2.55
CA ALA A 330 -3.18 -4.93 3.47
C ALA A 330 -4.32 -5.92 3.27
N ARG A 331 -5.07 -6.12 4.34
CA ARG A 331 -6.32 -6.87 4.35
C ARG A 331 -7.42 -6.04 4.97
N TYR A 332 -8.62 -6.15 4.41
CA TYR A 332 -9.81 -5.52 4.95
C TYR A 332 -10.81 -6.58 5.38
N TYR A 333 -11.25 -6.51 6.63
CA TYR A 333 -12.18 -7.48 7.22
C TYR A 333 -13.60 -6.92 7.27
N LEU A 334 -14.55 -7.66 6.68
CA LEU A 334 -15.97 -7.36 6.77
C LEU A 334 -16.57 -7.96 8.07
N LYS A 335 -17.74 -7.47 8.46
CA LYS A 335 -18.39 -7.89 9.70
C LYS A 335 -18.76 -9.37 9.75
N ASN A 336 -18.98 -9.98 8.61
CA ASN A 336 -19.39 -11.39 8.47
C ASN A 336 -18.22 -12.38 8.40
N GLY A 337 -17.00 -11.95 8.66
CA GLY A 337 -15.80 -12.79 8.58
C GLY A 337 -15.15 -12.85 7.20
N LEU A 338 -15.78 -12.30 6.17
CA LEU A 338 -15.14 -12.16 4.85
C LEU A 338 -13.94 -11.22 4.95
N LEU A 339 -12.87 -11.53 4.25
CA LEU A 339 -11.70 -10.67 4.12
C LEU A 339 -11.36 -10.42 2.65
N LEU A 340 -10.96 -9.21 2.35
CA LEU A 340 -10.37 -8.81 1.10
C LEU A 340 -8.84 -8.69 1.30
N ASN A 341 -8.06 -9.28 0.41
CA ASN A 341 -6.60 -9.25 0.46
C ASN A 341 -6.05 -8.50 -0.74
N LEU A 342 -5.16 -7.57 -0.48
CA LEU A 342 -4.34 -6.90 -1.47
C LEU A 342 -2.91 -6.85 -0.94
N THR A 343 -2.09 -7.81 -1.37
CA THR A 343 -0.70 -7.92 -0.96
C THR A 343 0.21 -8.06 -2.18
N LEU A 344 1.45 -7.63 -2.05
CA LEU A 344 2.49 -7.81 -3.03
C LEU A 344 3.41 -8.93 -2.57
N LYS A 345 3.59 -9.95 -3.39
CA LYS A 345 4.61 -10.97 -3.19
C LYS A 345 5.89 -10.54 -3.88
N THR A 346 7.01 -10.62 -3.18
CA THR A 346 8.32 -10.16 -3.69
C THR A 346 9.44 -11.12 -3.31
N HIS A 347 10.54 -11.08 -4.07
CA HIS A 347 11.81 -11.69 -3.73
C HIS A 347 12.86 -10.59 -3.66
N TRP A 348 13.32 -10.24 -2.46
CA TRP A 348 14.34 -9.21 -2.20
C TRP A 348 14.10 -7.90 -2.99
N ALA A 349 12.95 -7.27 -2.75
CA ALA A 349 12.51 -6.03 -3.43
C ALA A 349 12.25 -6.17 -4.95
N ARG A 350 12.28 -7.36 -5.53
CA ARG A 350 11.80 -7.64 -6.88
C ARG A 350 10.36 -8.15 -6.81
N ALA A 351 9.41 -7.38 -7.34
CA ALA A 351 8.02 -7.79 -7.39
C ALA A 351 7.84 -9.10 -8.16
N ASP A 352 7.17 -10.07 -7.56
CA ASP A 352 6.76 -11.30 -8.22
C ASP A 352 5.38 -11.12 -8.85
N TYR A 353 4.38 -10.77 -8.04
CA TYR A 353 3.02 -10.44 -8.49
C TYR A 353 2.21 -9.79 -7.36
N LEU A 354 1.16 -9.05 -7.75
CA LEU A 354 0.18 -8.48 -6.81
C LEU A 354 -0.91 -9.52 -6.55
N GLU A 355 -1.19 -9.82 -5.29
CA GLU A 355 -2.14 -10.83 -4.84
C GLU A 355 -3.51 -10.21 -4.58
N TYR A 356 -4.46 -10.45 -5.46
CA TYR A 356 -5.87 -10.12 -5.24
C TYR A 356 -6.55 -11.34 -4.62
N GLY A 357 -7.06 -11.21 -3.40
CA GLY A 357 -7.62 -12.34 -2.68
C GLY A 357 -8.96 -12.04 -2.01
N ILE A 358 -9.77 -13.07 -1.93
CA ILE A 358 -10.98 -13.11 -1.11
C ILE A 358 -10.85 -14.30 -0.17
N GLY A 359 -11.13 -14.09 1.09
CA GLY A 359 -11.02 -15.12 2.10
C GLY A 359 -12.12 -15.06 3.15
N TYR A 360 -12.09 -16.03 4.03
CA TYR A 360 -12.98 -16.11 5.16
C TYR A 360 -12.18 -16.40 6.44
N THR A 361 -12.51 -15.66 7.50
CA THR A 361 -11.92 -15.85 8.83
C THR A 361 -12.96 -16.52 9.73
N PHE A 362 -12.62 -17.72 10.16
CA PHE A 362 -13.41 -18.47 11.13
C PHE A 362 -13.28 -17.83 12.52
N ASN A 363 -14.29 -18.02 13.37
CA ASN A 363 -14.36 -17.46 14.73
C ASN A 363 -14.39 -15.92 14.78
N TYR A 364 -14.59 -15.28 13.63
CA TYR A 364 -14.72 -13.84 13.52
C TYR A 364 -16.19 -13.47 13.85
N ARG A 365 -16.45 -13.13 15.10
CA ARG A 365 -17.79 -12.70 15.54
C ARG A 365 -17.77 -11.20 15.74
N THR A 366 -18.61 -10.48 15.01
CA THR A 366 -18.98 -9.09 15.36
C THR A 366 -20.00 -9.13 16.48
N ARG A 367 -19.66 -8.64 17.67
CA ARG A 367 -20.67 -8.25 18.68
C ARG A 367 -21.29 -6.92 18.32
#